data_d996b2e179b704ccd50727749e18d161
#
_entry.id   d996b2e179b704ccd50727749e18d161
#
_cell.length_a   1.000
_cell.length_b   1.000
_cell.length_c   1.000
_cell.angle_alpha   90.00
_cell.angle_beta   90.00
_cell.angle_gamma   90.00
#
_symmetry.space_group_name_H-M   'P 1'
#
loop_
_entity.id
_entity.type
_entity.pdbx_description
1 polymer ?
#
loop_
_entity_poly.entity_id
_entity_poly.type
_entity_poly.pdbx_seq_one_letter_code
_entity_poly.pdbx_strand_id
1 'polypeptide(L)'
;AINPVFIGNPIPEHREKTVVHSGRIVDFKNQLMLIRAFEQVHSKHPDYVLKIFGQDTHDGTWEKLEEQIAENKAWDYVKLMGGSNQLQKDMINGAVAAFSSDVEGMPNAMLEAMALGLPVVATDCPPGGPRMVITDGENGLLVPVGDENALAAAINRLIEDPQLADRL
;
A
#
# COMPACT_ATOMS: atom_id res chain seq x y z
N ALA A 1 18.87 -0.74 -3.00
CA ALA A 1 19.07 -0.97 -1.56
C ALA A 1 18.08 -0.13 -0.74
N ILE A 2 17.60 -0.66 0.35
CA ILE A 2 16.69 0.05 1.24
C ILE A 2 17.46 0.85 2.30
N ASN A 3 16.81 1.89 2.79
CA ASN A 3 17.39 2.72 3.84
C ASN A 3 17.47 1.89 5.15
N PRO A 4 18.63 1.84 5.82
CA PRO A 4 18.82 1.08 7.06
C PRO A 4 17.84 1.39 8.19
N VAL A 5 17.21 2.57 8.20
CA VAL A 5 16.22 2.92 9.24
C VAL A 5 15.00 1.99 9.25
N PHE A 6 14.75 1.27 8.13
CA PHE A 6 13.66 0.30 8.03
C PHE A 6 14.02 -1.06 8.61
N ILE A 7 15.28 -1.29 8.98
CA ILE A 7 15.77 -2.60 9.43
C ILE A 7 15.84 -2.63 10.96
N GLY A 8 15.41 -3.75 11.55
CA GLY A 8 15.58 -3.99 13.00
C GLY A 8 14.55 -3.29 13.88
N ASN A 9 13.50 -2.72 13.31
CA ASN A 9 12.44 -2.12 14.10
C ASN A 9 11.60 -3.21 14.77
N PRO A 10 11.21 -3.05 16.04
CA PRO A 10 10.35 -4.02 16.71
C PRO A 10 8.98 -4.12 16.02
N ILE A 11 8.48 -5.34 15.83
CA ILE A 11 7.15 -5.55 15.29
C ILE A 11 6.14 -5.12 16.37
N PRO A 12 5.16 -4.23 16.03
CA PRO A 12 4.16 -3.79 17.00
C PRO A 12 3.30 -4.95 17.50
N GLU A 13 2.97 -4.93 18.79
CA GLU A 13 2.06 -5.90 19.36
C GLU A 13 0.64 -5.75 18.80
N HIS A 14 0.22 -4.51 18.58
CA HIS A 14 -1.07 -4.17 17.98
C HIS A 14 -0.88 -3.24 16.79
N ARG A 15 -1.61 -3.50 15.71
CA ARG A 15 -1.59 -2.67 14.53
C ARG A 15 -2.82 -1.77 14.49
N GLU A 16 -2.65 -0.56 13.95
CA GLU A 16 -3.76 0.35 13.71
C GLU A 16 -4.60 -0.14 12.53
N LYS A 17 -5.86 0.30 12.48
CA LYS A 17 -6.76 -0.02 11.37
C LYS A 17 -6.47 0.88 10.18
N THR A 18 -5.29 0.73 9.61
CA THR A 18 -4.82 1.51 8.47
C THR A 18 -4.24 0.61 7.41
N VAL A 19 -4.54 0.95 6.15
CA VAL A 19 -3.82 0.45 4.98
C VAL A 19 -2.87 1.58 4.58
N VAL A 20 -1.60 1.28 4.40
CA VAL A 20 -0.59 2.27 4.07
C VAL A 20 -0.01 2.01 2.68
N HIS A 21 0.39 3.09 2.02
CA HIS A 21 1.12 3.07 0.76
C HIS A 21 2.22 4.11 0.84
N SER A 22 3.37 3.80 0.29
CA SER A 22 4.47 4.76 0.15
C SER A 22 5.04 4.71 -1.26
N GLY A 23 5.35 5.88 -1.79
CA GLY A 23 5.92 6.02 -3.13
C GLY A 23 5.66 7.40 -3.69
N ARG A 24 6.54 7.84 -4.57
CA ARG A 24 6.32 9.12 -5.27
C ARG A 24 4.95 9.12 -5.95
N ILE A 25 4.28 10.24 -5.92
CA ILE A 25 2.98 10.38 -6.56
C ILE A 25 3.22 10.62 -8.05
N VAL A 26 3.22 9.55 -8.82
CA VAL A 26 3.44 9.55 -10.26
C VAL A 26 2.48 8.58 -10.93
N ASP A 27 2.20 8.82 -12.20
CA ASP A 27 1.19 8.08 -12.96
C ASP A 27 1.38 6.55 -12.91
N PHE A 28 2.60 6.05 -13.14
CA PHE A 28 2.84 4.60 -13.22
C PHE A 28 2.79 3.88 -11.87
N LYS A 29 2.79 4.59 -10.75
CA LYS A 29 2.56 4.00 -9.42
C LYS A 29 1.09 3.67 -9.20
N ASN A 30 0.21 4.24 -10.01
CA ASN A 30 -1.22 3.98 -10.05
C ASN A 30 -1.91 4.01 -8.68
N GLN A 31 -1.57 5.03 -7.87
CA GLN A 31 -2.26 5.23 -6.59
C GLN A 31 -3.76 5.46 -6.79
N LEU A 32 -4.15 5.92 -7.97
CA LEU A 32 -5.56 6.10 -8.34
C LEU A 32 -6.34 4.79 -8.20
N MET A 33 -5.78 3.68 -8.71
CA MET A 33 -6.40 2.37 -8.57
C MET A 33 -6.52 1.94 -7.11
N LEU A 34 -5.52 2.26 -6.30
CA LEU A 34 -5.56 1.95 -4.86
C LEU A 34 -6.71 2.68 -4.16
N ILE A 35 -6.93 3.95 -4.49
CA ILE A 35 -8.05 4.72 -3.94
C ILE A 35 -9.38 4.08 -4.34
N ARG A 36 -9.52 3.68 -5.61
CA ARG A 36 -10.74 3.00 -6.09
C ARG A 36 -10.95 1.66 -5.39
N ALA A 37 -9.90 0.86 -5.28
CA ALA A 37 -9.96 -0.42 -4.58
C ALA A 37 -10.35 -0.24 -3.11
N PHE A 38 -9.83 0.79 -2.46
CA PHE A 38 -10.09 1.04 -1.06
C PHE A 38 -11.54 1.42 -0.77
N GLU A 39 -12.28 1.95 -1.74
CA GLU A 39 -13.73 2.15 -1.58
C GLU A 39 -14.43 0.84 -1.21
N GLN A 40 -14.06 -0.25 -1.90
CA GLN A 40 -14.61 -1.58 -1.59
C GLN A 40 -14.16 -2.08 -0.21
N VAL A 41 -12.91 -1.83 0.15
CA VAL A 41 -12.39 -2.21 1.48
C VAL A 41 -13.13 -1.46 2.59
N HIS A 42 -13.28 -0.15 2.43
CA HIS A 42 -13.97 0.69 3.40
C HIS A 42 -15.44 0.30 3.54
N SER A 43 -16.08 -0.13 2.46
CA SER A 43 -17.47 -0.60 2.51
C SER A 43 -17.64 -1.80 3.46
N LYS A 44 -16.67 -2.71 3.48
CA LYS A 44 -16.66 -3.87 4.38
C LYS A 44 -16.09 -3.55 5.75
N HIS A 45 -15.14 -2.65 5.82
CA HIS A 45 -14.40 -2.30 7.04
C HIS A 45 -14.41 -0.79 7.22
N PRO A 46 -15.55 -0.19 7.64
CA PRO A 46 -15.69 1.26 7.67
C PRO A 46 -14.83 1.97 8.71
N ASP A 47 -14.19 1.24 9.60
CA ASP A 47 -13.25 1.76 10.58
C ASP A 47 -11.81 1.81 10.09
N TYR A 48 -11.53 1.31 8.85
CA TYR A 48 -10.20 1.39 8.26
C TYR A 48 -10.01 2.66 7.45
N VAL A 49 -8.79 3.17 7.46
CA VAL A 49 -8.36 4.37 6.74
C VAL A 49 -7.19 4.00 5.81
N LEU A 50 -7.15 4.63 4.63
CA LEU A 50 -6.03 4.54 3.71
C LEU A 50 -5.14 5.77 3.89
N LYS A 51 -3.85 5.57 4.12
CA LYS A 51 -2.85 6.64 4.18
C LYS A 51 -1.85 6.46 3.05
N ILE A 52 -1.77 7.46 2.19
CA ILE A 52 -0.84 7.48 1.06
C ILE A 52 0.29 8.46 1.37
N PHE A 53 1.50 7.93 1.54
CA PHE A 53 2.71 8.72 1.78
C PHE A 53 3.49 8.85 0.47
N GLY A 54 3.84 10.06 0.10
CA GLY A 54 4.63 10.29 -1.09
C GLY A 54 4.58 11.75 -1.51
N GLN A 55 5.67 12.21 -2.10
CA GLN A 55 5.76 13.59 -2.59
C GLN A 55 5.03 13.72 -3.91
N ASP A 56 4.37 14.87 -4.07
CA ASP A 56 3.84 15.31 -5.36
C ASP A 56 5.02 15.56 -6.31
N THR A 57 5.02 14.89 -7.46
CA THR A 57 6.05 15.10 -8.48
C THR A 57 5.66 16.17 -9.49
N HIS A 58 4.50 16.79 -9.31
CA HIS A 58 3.95 17.84 -10.16
C HIS A 58 3.72 17.41 -11.61
N ASP A 59 3.41 16.12 -11.81
CA ASP A 59 3.02 15.59 -13.13
C ASP A 59 1.51 15.58 -13.36
N GLY A 60 0.74 16.14 -12.42
CA GLY A 60 -0.72 16.15 -12.48
C GLY A 60 -1.41 14.99 -11.78
N THR A 61 -0.65 14.00 -11.31
CA THR A 61 -1.24 12.83 -10.64
C THR A 61 -1.88 13.19 -9.30
N TRP A 62 -1.24 14.03 -8.50
CA TRP A 62 -1.80 14.45 -7.21
C TRP A 62 -3.23 14.99 -7.35
N GLU A 63 -3.45 15.86 -8.33
CA GLU A 63 -4.75 16.45 -8.59
C GLU A 63 -5.78 15.40 -9.01
N LYS A 64 -5.36 14.39 -9.76
CA LYS A 64 -6.23 13.26 -10.14
C LYS A 64 -6.62 12.43 -8.93
N LEU A 65 -5.71 12.24 -7.97
CA LEU A 65 -6.02 11.56 -6.72
C LEU A 65 -7.04 12.33 -5.91
N GLU A 66 -6.86 13.64 -5.79
CA GLU A 66 -7.82 14.51 -5.10
C GLU A 66 -9.20 14.44 -5.75
N GLU A 67 -9.26 14.48 -7.08
CA GLU A 67 -10.52 14.36 -7.83
C GLU A 67 -11.22 13.03 -7.53
N GLN A 68 -10.47 11.92 -7.51
CA GLN A 68 -11.03 10.61 -7.24
C GLN A 68 -11.55 10.50 -5.81
N ILE A 69 -10.82 11.06 -4.84
CA ILE A 69 -11.25 11.08 -3.44
C ILE A 69 -12.54 11.88 -3.29
N ALA A 70 -12.61 13.03 -3.95
CA ALA A 70 -13.82 13.87 -3.93
C ALA A 70 -15.01 13.17 -4.60
N GLU A 71 -14.79 12.54 -5.75
CA GLU A 71 -15.81 11.79 -6.46
C GLU A 71 -16.40 10.65 -5.62
N ASN A 72 -15.53 9.93 -4.90
CA ASN A 72 -15.93 8.84 -4.02
C ASN A 72 -16.44 9.34 -2.66
N LYS A 73 -16.41 10.65 -2.41
CA LYS A 73 -16.74 11.25 -1.09
C LYS A 73 -15.92 10.63 0.03
N ALA A 74 -14.62 10.42 -0.23
CA ALA A 74 -13.76 9.58 0.58
C ALA A 74 -12.77 10.35 1.47
N TRP A 75 -12.90 11.69 1.59
CA TRP A 75 -11.96 12.50 2.38
C TRP A 75 -11.87 12.07 3.85
N ASP A 76 -12.90 11.44 4.38
CA ASP A 76 -12.91 10.98 5.78
C ASP A 76 -12.00 9.77 5.99
N TYR A 77 -11.76 8.97 4.96
CA TYR A 77 -11.02 7.71 5.12
C TYR A 77 -9.86 7.52 4.14
N VAL A 78 -9.61 8.45 3.23
CA VAL A 78 -8.41 8.45 2.38
C VAL A 78 -7.62 9.72 2.66
N LYS A 79 -6.36 9.54 3.10
CA LYS A 79 -5.50 10.65 3.50
C LYS A 79 -4.26 10.69 2.62
N LEU A 80 -4.08 11.81 1.89
CA LEU A 80 -2.84 12.09 1.16
C LEU A 80 -1.90 12.78 2.14
N MET A 81 -0.89 12.04 2.59
CA MET A 81 -0.02 12.48 3.68
C MET A 81 1.16 13.34 3.21
N GLY A 82 1.48 13.31 1.91
CA GLY A 82 2.67 13.98 1.40
C GLY A 82 3.95 13.22 1.72
N GLY A 83 5.09 13.85 1.50
CA GLY A 83 6.39 13.27 1.84
C GLY A 83 6.63 13.20 3.34
N SER A 84 7.40 12.22 3.78
CA SER A 84 7.77 12.05 5.19
C SER A 84 9.26 11.77 5.32
N ASN A 85 9.90 12.38 6.30
CA ASN A 85 11.30 12.09 6.66
C ASN A 85 11.41 11.09 7.81
N GLN A 86 10.29 10.58 8.31
CA GLN A 86 10.22 9.54 9.34
C GLN A 86 9.25 8.43 8.94
N LEU A 87 9.33 8.03 7.68
CA LEU A 87 8.36 7.10 7.07
C LEU A 87 8.28 5.77 7.83
N GLN A 88 9.40 5.27 8.34
CA GLN A 88 9.43 4.04 9.13
C GLN A 88 8.53 4.14 10.39
N LYS A 89 8.48 5.31 11.02
CA LYS A 89 7.62 5.53 12.19
C LYS A 89 6.15 5.68 11.78
N ASP A 90 5.92 6.34 10.65
CA ASP A 90 4.57 6.60 10.17
C ASP A 90 3.88 5.33 9.69
N MET A 91 4.63 4.35 9.18
CA MET A 91 4.08 3.14 8.57
C MET A 91 4.04 1.92 9.48
N ILE A 92 4.93 1.83 10.49
CA ILE A 92 5.16 0.59 11.22
C ILE A 92 3.90 0.03 11.91
N ASN A 93 2.97 0.88 12.30
CA ASN A 93 1.74 0.46 12.97
C ASN A 93 0.60 0.13 12.00
N GLY A 94 0.81 0.25 10.71
CA GLY A 94 -0.20 -0.09 9.72
C GLY A 94 -0.56 -1.58 9.72
N ALA A 95 -1.77 -1.90 9.29
CA ALA A 95 -2.24 -3.28 9.22
C ALA A 95 -1.83 -3.98 7.92
N VAL A 96 -1.79 -3.24 6.82
CA VAL A 96 -1.47 -3.73 5.47
C VAL A 96 -0.73 -2.65 4.71
N ALA A 97 0.28 -3.03 3.94
CA ALA A 97 0.90 -2.14 2.95
C ALA A 97 0.49 -2.59 1.55
N ALA A 98 0.03 -1.66 0.73
CA ALA A 98 -0.50 -1.94 -0.60
C ALA A 98 0.23 -1.13 -1.67
N PHE A 99 0.60 -1.80 -2.77
CA PHE A 99 1.34 -1.22 -3.88
C PHE A 99 0.65 -1.61 -5.19
N SER A 100 0.21 -0.61 -5.94
CA SER A 100 -0.67 -0.78 -7.11
C SER A 100 -0.01 -0.41 -8.43
N SER A 101 1.32 -0.41 -8.50
CA SER A 101 2.07 0.04 -9.67
C SER A 101 1.73 -0.72 -10.96
N ASP A 102 1.76 0.00 -12.07
CA ASP A 102 1.68 -0.57 -13.42
C ASP A 102 3.05 -1.04 -13.89
N VAL A 103 4.12 -0.39 -13.40
CA VAL A 103 5.52 -0.69 -13.73
C VAL A 103 6.37 -0.53 -12.47
N GLU A 104 7.21 -1.50 -12.16
CA GLU A 104 8.11 -1.42 -11.01
C GLU A 104 9.33 -2.32 -11.21
N GLY A 105 10.51 -1.72 -11.36
CA GLY A 105 11.75 -2.46 -11.51
C GLY A 105 12.33 -2.91 -10.18
N MET A 106 12.78 -1.95 -9.36
CA MET A 106 13.28 -2.23 -8.00
C MET A 106 12.27 -1.70 -6.99
N PRO A 107 11.47 -2.57 -6.36
CA PRO A 107 10.38 -2.12 -5.49
C PRO A 107 10.87 -1.77 -4.08
N ASN A 108 11.67 -0.72 -3.96
CA ASN A 108 12.26 -0.33 -2.67
C ASN A 108 11.22 -0.04 -1.59
N ALA A 109 10.16 0.68 -1.94
CA ALA A 109 9.10 1.00 -0.98
C ALA A 109 8.43 -0.27 -0.44
N MET A 110 8.22 -1.26 -1.31
CA MET A 110 7.66 -2.55 -0.91
C MET A 110 8.62 -3.30 0.01
N LEU A 111 9.91 -3.33 -0.33
CA LEU A 111 10.94 -3.95 0.51
C LEU A 111 11.03 -3.29 1.88
N GLU A 112 10.91 -1.97 1.92
CA GLU A 112 10.91 -1.20 3.17
C GLU A 112 9.71 -1.58 4.04
N ALA A 113 8.53 -1.71 3.46
CA ALA A 113 7.33 -2.14 4.18
C ALA A 113 7.50 -3.57 4.73
N MET A 114 8.08 -4.46 3.93
CA MET A 114 8.36 -5.83 4.37
C MET A 114 9.36 -5.85 5.54
N ALA A 115 10.38 -4.98 5.49
CA ALA A 115 11.37 -4.86 6.57
C ALA A 115 10.74 -4.38 7.88
N LEU A 116 9.65 -3.61 7.81
CA LEU A 116 8.88 -3.18 8.98
C LEU A 116 7.94 -4.28 9.51
N GLY A 117 7.88 -5.43 8.84
CA GLY A 117 7.01 -6.53 9.23
C GLY A 117 5.57 -6.36 8.79
N LEU A 118 5.28 -5.44 7.88
CA LEU A 118 3.93 -5.25 7.37
C LEU A 118 3.55 -6.36 6.40
N PRO A 119 2.32 -6.90 6.51
CA PRO A 119 1.78 -7.73 5.43
C PRO A 119 1.65 -6.89 4.16
N VAL A 120 2.13 -7.40 3.03
CA VAL A 120 2.19 -6.65 1.78
C VAL A 120 1.33 -7.30 0.70
N VAL A 121 0.58 -6.48 -0.01
CA VAL A 121 -0.03 -6.84 -1.30
C VAL A 121 0.54 -5.91 -2.37
N ALA A 122 0.93 -6.47 -3.51
CA ALA A 122 1.49 -5.71 -4.63
C ALA A 122 0.97 -6.26 -5.95
N THR A 123 0.92 -5.39 -6.95
CA THR A 123 0.65 -5.81 -8.33
C THR A 123 1.84 -6.58 -8.89
N ASP A 124 1.55 -7.64 -9.64
CA ASP A 124 2.57 -8.41 -10.37
C ASP A 124 2.88 -7.70 -11.69
N CYS A 125 3.60 -6.58 -11.60
CA CYS A 125 3.80 -5.66 -12.72
C CYS A 125 5.16 -5.84 -13.41
N PRO A 126 5.23 -5.50 -14.72
CA PRO A 126 6.50 -5.56 -15.44
C PRO A 126 7.49 -4.50 -14.90
N PRO A 127 8.79 -4.69 -15.05
CA PRO A 127 9.41 -5.88 -15.63
C PRO A 127 9.53 -7.09 -14.69
N GLY A 128 8.84 -7.11 -13.56
CA GLY A 128 8.80 -8.27 -12.68
C GLY A 128 9.48 -8.08 -11.33
N GLY A 129 9.70 -6.83 -10.91
CA GLY A 129 10.31 -6.54 -9.61
C GLY A 129 9.57 -7.15 -8.44
N PRO A 130 8.25 -6.95 -8.30
CA PRO A 130 7.50 -7.54 -7.20
C PRO A 130 7.57 -9.07 -7.15
N ARG A 131 7.46 -9.76 -8.28
CA ARG A 131 7.50 -11.23 -8.29
C ARG A 131 8.88 -11.80 -7.96
N MET A 132 9.94 -11.01 -8.10
CA MET A 132 11.27 -11.43 -7.68
C MET A 132 11.41 -11.48 -6.15
N VAL A 133 10.58 -10.75 -5.45
CA VAL A 133 10.63 -10.60 -4.00
C VAL A 133 9.49 -11.34 -3.30
N ILE A 134 8.29 -11.30 -3.89
CA ILE A 134 7.09 -11.92 -3.31
C ILE A 134 6.78 -13.25 -4.01
N THR A 135 6.64 -14.29 -3.20
CA THR A 135 6.00 -15.56 -3.60
C THR A 135 4.58 -15.51 -3.06
N ASP A 136 3.60 -15.46 -3.95
CA ASP A 136 2.20 -15.26 -3.61
C ASP A 136 1.72 -16.27 -2.57
N GLY A 137 1.14 -15.76 -1.49
CA GLY A 137 0.62 -16.56 -0.39
C GLY A 137 1.66 -17.01 0.64
N GLU A 138 2.95 -16.80 0.38
CA GLU A 138 4.03 -17.20 1.29
C GLU A 138 4.60 -16.03 2.09
N ASN A 139 5.04 -14.97 1.40
CA ASN A 139 5.64 -13.80 2.03
C ASN A 139 4.99 -12.48 1.61
N GLY A 140 3.87 -12.56 0.93
CA GLY A 140 3.09 -11.43 0.46
C GLY A 140 1.99 -11.92 -0.46
N LEU A 141 1.18 -11.01 -0.97
CA LEU A 141 0.16 -11.32 -1.96
C LEU A 141 0.45 -10.56 -3.25
N LEU A 142 0.32 -11.24 -4.39
CA LEU A 142 0.43 -10.64 -5.71
C LEU A 142 -0.94 -10.62 -6.38
N VAL A 143 -1.26 -9.52 -7.05
CA VAL A 143 -2.50 -9.36 -7.81
C VAL A 143 -2.17 -8.89 -9.22
N PRO A 144 -3.05 -9.14 -10.21
CA PRO A 144 -2.82 -8.65 -11.59
C PRO A 144 -2.77 -7.13 -11.67
N VAL A 145 -1.95 -6.61 -12.59
CA VAL A 145 -1.88 -5.18 -12.91
C VAL A 145 -3.26 -4.70 -13.36
N GLY A 146 -3.68 -3.54 -12.87
CA GLY A 146 -4.94 -2.92 -13.30
C GLY A 146 -6.20 -3.57 -12.76
N ASP A 147 -6.08 -4.60 -11.94
CA ASP A 147 -7.24 -5.32 -11.38
C ASP A 147 -7.57 -4.78 -9.99
N GLU A 148 -8.39 -3.72 -9.95
CA GLU A 148 -8.76 -3.10 -8.68
C GLU A 148 -9.61 -4.01 -7.79
N ASN A 149 -10.41 -4.89 -8.38
CA ASN A 149 -11.22 -5.84 -7.60
C ASN A 149 -10.33 -6.88 -6.91
N ALA A 150 -9.31 -7.39 -7.62
CA ALA A 150 -8.35 -8.32 -7.03
C ALA A 150 -7.54 -7.64 -5.92
N LEU A 151 -7.16 -6.39 -6.10
CA LEU A 151 -6.45 -5.62 -5.09
C LEU A 151 -7.30 -5.44 -3.84
N ALA A 152 -8.55 -5.03 -4.00
CA ALA A 152 -9.50 -4.88 -2.89
C ALA A 152 -9.70 -6.22 -2.14
N ALA A 153 -9.87 -7.31 -2.88
CA ALA A 153 -10.05 -8.64 -2.29
C ALA A 153 -8.83 -9.08 -1.50
N ALA A 154 -7.62 -8.81 -2.00
CA ALA A 154 -6.38 -9.16 -1.31
C ALA A 154 -6.22 -8.34 -0.02
N ILE A 155 -6.51 -7.05 -0.06
CA ILE A 155 -6.47 -6.20 1.14
C ILE A 155 -7.47 -6.72 2.18
N ASN A 156 -8.70 -6.99 1.78
CA ASN A 156 -9.72 -7.54 2.67
C ASN A 156 -9.29 -8.87 3.29
N ARG A 157 -8.67 -9.73 2.49
CA ARG A 157 -8.18 -11.02 2.96
C ARG A 157 -7.14 -10.86 4.08
N LEU A 158 -6.21 -9.91 3.95
CA LEU A 158 -5.21 -9.64 4.99
C LEU A 158 -5.85 -9.03 6.24
N ILE A 159 -6.86 -8.20 6.10
CA ILE A 159 -7.59 -7.62 7.24
C ILE A 159 -8.39 -8.71 7.97
N GLU A 160 -9.04 -9.60 7.22
CA GLU A 160 -9.97 -10.61 7.76
C GLU A 160 -9.27 -11.88 8.26
N ASP A 161 -8.00 -12.09 7.90
CA ASP A 161 -7.23 -13.27 8.29
C ASP A 161 -5.92 -12.87 8.98
N PRO A 162 -5.96 -12.56 10.29
CA PRO A 162 -4.75 -12.17 11.03
C PRO A 162 -3.66 -13.24 11.02
N GLN A 163 -4.02 -14.54 10.95
CA GLN A 163 -3.04 -15.62 10.90
C GLN A 163 -2.26 -15.61 9.58
N LEU A 164 -2.95 -15.35 8.46
CA LEU A 164 -2.30 -15.18 7.17
C LEU A 164 -1.39 -13.95 7.19
N ALA A 165 -1.89 -12.83 7.69
CA ALA A 165 -1.12 -11.58 7.79
C ALA A 165 0.16 -11.76 8.61
N ASP A 166 0.08 -12.48 9.73
CA ASP A 166 1.24 -12.73 10.60
C ASP A 166 2.29 -13.65 9.94
N ARG A 167 1.88 -14.51 9.02
CA ARG A 167 2.82 -15.41 8.32
C ARG A 167 3.57 -14.70 7.18
N LEU A 168 3.03 -13.64 6.65
CA LEU A 168 3.63 -12.89 5.56
C LEU A 168 4.64 -11.85 6.10
#